data_23b63309df3d7848815af47f2f9b1986
#
_entry.id   23b63309df3d7848815af47f2f9b1986
#
_cell.length_a   1.000
_cell.length_b   1.000
_cell.length_c   1.000
_cell.angle_alpha   90.00
_cell.angle_beta   90.00
_cell.angle_gamma   90.00
#
_symmetry.space_group_name_H-M   'P 1'
#
loop_
_entity.id
_entity.type
_entity.pdbx_description
1 polymer ?
#
loop_
_entity_poly.entity_id
_entity_poly.type
_entity_poly.pdbx_seq_one_letter_code
_entity_poly.pdbx_strand_id
1 'polypeptide(L)'
;NAHGTAPGMWFERDGKVVVSLPGVPYEMEHLMQDEVMPRLKAHFELRQIIHRTMITAGLPESMLAAKIEAWENALPSYLKLAYLPNPGAVRLRLSAYEVEGESVSKEIERQFEALRKIIPHNIIGYETATMQELVHKLLTERGLTLATAESCTGGNIAARFTAMPGASAYFLCGVVSYSNASKHDILGVDPEVIARHGAVSEEVARRMAEGARRISGADYAIATTGIAGPAGGSAEKPVGTVWIAVATPHRTTAILKQCGSDRGQIIDRASAFAISLLRDELNGK
;
A
#
# COMPACT_ATOMS: atom_id res chain seq x y z
N ASN A 1 -17.08 -10.35 -28.87
CA ASN A 1 -17.18 -9.52 -27.67
C ASN A 1 -18.57 -9.69 -27.03
N ALA A 2 -18.65 -10.41 -25.91
CA ALA A 2 -19.92 -10.64 -25.20
C ALA A 2 -20.33 -9.45 -24.31
N HIS A 3 -19.39 -8.54 -24.01
CA HIS A 3 -19.56 -7.45 -23.06
C HIS A 3 -19.52 -6.06 -23.69
N GLY A 4 -19.53 -5.98 -25.04
CA GLY A 4 -19.48 -4.72 -25.77
C GLY A 4 -19.75 -4.88 -27.27
N THR A 5 -19.64 -3.78 -28.01
CA THR A 5 -20.00 -3.72 -29.43
C THR A 5 -18.79 -3.85 -30.36
N ALA A 6 -17.59 -3.51 -29.91
CA ALA A 6 -16.40 -3.55 -30.73
C ALA A 6 -15.74 -4.94 -30.68
N PRO A 7 -15.47 -5.60 -31.82
CA PRO A 7 -14.82 -6.91 -31.84
C PRO A 7 -13.32 -6.80 -31.53
N GLY A 8 -12.78 -7.83 -30.89
CA GLY A 8 -11.35 -8.11 -30.93
C GLY A 8 -10.97 -8.80 -32.23
N MET A 9 -9.75 -8.59 -32.71
CA MET A 9 -9.24 -9.23 -33.93
C MET A 9 -7.99 -10.04 -33.60
N TRP A 10 -7.96 -11.29 -34.07
CA TRP A 10 -6.84 -12.22 -33.91
C TRP A 10 -6.17 -12.44 -35.25
N PHE A 11 -4.89 -12.14 -35.33
CA PHE A 11 -4.06 -12.35 -36.54
C PHE A 11 -2.93 -13.33 -36.21
N GLU A 12 -2.73 -14.29 -37.09
CA GLU A 12 -1.70 -15.29 -36.95
C GLU A 12 -0.85 -15.36 -38.22
N ARG A 13 0.47 -15.33 -38.06
CA ARG A 13 1.43 -15.46 -39.12
C ARG A 13 2.77 -15.98 -38.61
N ASP A 14 3.33 -16.99 -39.28
CA ASP A 14 4.65 -17.54 -38.98
C ASP A 14 4.87 -17.92 -37.47
N GLY A 15 3.86 -18.54 -36.86
CA GLY A 15 3.88 -18.92 -35.45
C GLY A 15 3.80 -17.74 -34.47
N LYS A 16 3.49 -16.54 -34.95
CA LYS A 16 3.30 -15.33 -34.15
C LYS A 16 1.84 -14.92 -34.16
N VAL A 17 1.39 -14.41 -33.03
CA VAL A 17 0.03 -13.91 -32.86
C VAL A 17 0.06 -12.43 -32.53
N VAL A 18 -0.79 -11.67 -33.21
CA VAL A 18 -1.09 -10.26 -32.90
C VAL A 18 -2.58 -10.15 -32.62
N VAL A 19 -2.92 -9.56 -31.50
CA VAL A 19 -4.32 -9.33 -31.10
C VAL A 19 -4.59 -7.83 -31.03
N SER A 20 -5.61 -7.38 -31.76
CA SER A 20 -6.12 -6.01 -31.64
C SER A 20 -7.37 -6.02 -30.77
N LEU A 21 -7.41 -5.14 -29.78
CA LEU A 21 -8.48 -5.05 -28.79
C LEU A 21 -9.15 -3.66 -28.84
N PRO A 22 -10.43 -3.55 -28.41
CA PRO A 22 -11.10 -2.26 -28.28
C PRO A 22 -10.36 -1.33 -27.32
N GLY A 23 -10.46 -0.02 -27.55
CA GLY A 23 -9.87 0.99 -26.67
C GLY A 23 -10.63 1.22 -25.35
N VAL A 24 -11.85 0.67 -25.21
CA VAL A 24 -12.63 0.75 -23.97
C VAL A 24 -12.08 -0.25 -22.96
N PRO A 25 -11.54 0.18 -21.79
CA PRO A 25 -10.87 -0.72 -20.85
C PRO A 25 -11.71 -1.92 -20.42
N TYR A 26 -12.96 -1.70 -20.08
CA TYR A 26 -13.88 -2.75 -19.65
C TYR A 26 -14.06 -3.86 -20.73
N GLU A 27 -14.28 -3.48 -21.98
CA GLU A 27 -14.40 -4.43 -23.08
C GLU A 27 -13.09 -5.17 -23.34
N MET A 28 -11.97 -4.46 -23.28
CA MET A 28 -10.65 -5.01 -23.48
C MET A 28 -10.30 -6.05 -22.40
N GLU A 29 -10.57 -5.76 -21.15
CA GLU A 29 -10.30 -6.68 -20.02
C GLU A 29 -11.08 -7.98 -20.15
N HIS A 30 -12.38 -7.92 -20.47
CA HIS A 30 -13.21 -9.11 -20.67
C HIS A 30 -12.77 -9.93 -21.89
N LEU A 31 -12.51 -9.27 -23.04
CA LEU A 31 -11.99 -9.97 -24.20
C LEU A 31 -10.64 -10.66 -23.92
N MET A 32 -9.80 -10.00 -23.16
CA MET A 32 -8.49 -10.56 -22.77
C MET A 32 -8.66 -11.80 -21.89
N GLN A 33 -9.53 -11.73 -20.87
CA GLN A 33 -9.74 -12.83 -19.92
C GLN A 33 -10.50 -14.01 -20.54
N ASP A 34 -11.59 -13.74 -21.27
CA ASP A 34 -12.54 -14.76 -21.69
C ASP A 34 -12.16 -15.42 -23.02
N GLU A 35 -11.47 -14.70 -23.91
CA GLU A 35 -11.17 -15.17 -25.27
C GLU A 35 -9.66 -15.26 -25.55
N VAL A 36 -8.92 -14.17 -25.32
CA VAL A 36 -7.53 -14.10 -25.79
C VAL A 36 -6.62 -15.00 -24.97
N MET A 37 -6.68 -14.94 -23.64
CA MET A 37 -5.82 -15.74 -22.77
C MET A 37 -6.06 -17.25 -22.92
N PRO A 38 -7.31 -17.76 -23.00
CA PRO A 38 -7.55 -19.18 -23.30
C PRO A 38 -7.01 -19.62 -24.66
N ARG A 39 -7.18 -18.79 -25.71
CA ARG A 39 -6.66 -19.10 -27.05
C ARG A 39 -5.14 -19.10 -27.10
N LEU A 40 -4.48 -18.13 -26.45
CA LEU A 40 -3.01 -18.12 -26.35
C LEU A 40 -2.48 -19.36 -25.62
N LYS A 41 -3.12 -19.80 -24.55
CA LYS A 41 -2.75 -21.02 -23.82
C LYS A 41 -2.93 -22.29 -24.65
N ALA A 42 -3.96 -22.34 -25.51
CA ALA A 42 -4.19 -23.46 -26.40
C ALA A 42 -3.26 -23.44 -27.60
N HIS A 43 -2.84 -22.25 -28.07
CA HIS A 43 -2.04 -22.09 -29.29
C HIS A 43 -0.54 -22.28 -29.05
N PHE A 44 -0.04 -21.86 -27.87
CA PHE A 44 1.38 -21.94 -27.53
C PHE A 44 1.62 -22.97 -26.41
N GLU A 45 2.70 -23.71 -26.53
CA GLU A 45 3.26 -24.48 -25.40
C GLU A 45 3.88 -23.51 -24.40
N LEU A 46 3.04 -23.01 -23.48
CA LEU A 46 3.49 -22.06 -22.48
C LEU A 46 4.24 -22.80 -21.37
N ARG A 47 5.48 -22.43 -21.16
CA ARG A 47 6.26 -22.92 -20.01
C ARG A 47 5.70 -22.34 -18.73
N GLN A 48 5.56 -23.15 -17.71
CA GLN A 48 5.04 -22.72 -16.44
C GLN A 48 6.06 -21.84 -15.71
N ILE A 49 5.63 -20.65 -15.27
CA ILE A 49 6.40 -19.77 -14.40
C ILE A 49 5.68 -19.75 -13.04
N ILE A 50 6.41 -20.13 -12.00
CA ILE A 50 5.88 -20.07 -10.63
C ILE A 50 6.44 -18.84 -9.95
N HIS A 51 5.56 -17.98 -9.47
CA HIS A 51 5.90 -16.82 -8.64
C HIS A 51 5.30 -16.99 -7.26
N ARG A 52 6.09 -16.63 -6.24
CA ARG A 52 5.62 -16.45 -4.87
C ARG A 52 6.25 -15.18 -4.32
N THR A 53 5.48 -14.43 -3.56
CA THR A 53 5.89 -13.13 -3.05
C THR A 53 5.76 -13.08 -1.54
N MET A 54 6.82 -12.63 -0.88
CA MET A 54 6.82 -12.28 0.55
C MET A 54 6.86 -10.77 0.67
N ILE A 55 6.04 -10.19 1.52
CA ILE A 55 5.97 -8.75 1.74
C ILE A 55 6.69 -8.42 3.03
N THR A 56 7.63 -7.49 2.94
CA THR A 56 8.43 -7.03 4.09
C THR A 56 8.22 -5.55 4.34
N ALA A 57 8.38 -5.12 5.60
CA ALA A 57 8.38 -3.71 5.99
C ALA A 57 9.36 -3.42 7.13
N GLY A 58 9.59 -2.13 7.41
CA GLY A 58 10.46 -1.68 8.49
C GLY A 58 11.94 -1.62 8.14
N LEU A 59 12.34 -2.04 6.92
CA LEU A 59 13.70 -1.88 6.40
C LEU A 59 13.64 -1.24 5.00
N PRO A 60 14.51 -0.26 4.71
CA PRO A 60 14.77 0.18 3.34
C PRO A 60 15.33 -0.98 2.50
N GLU A 61 15.11 -0.94 1.17
CA GLU A 61 15.54 -2.00 0.25
C GLU A 61 17.02 -2.35 0.41
N SER A 62 17.90 -1.34 0.45
CA SER A 62 19.36 -1.55 0.57
C SER A 62 19.75 -2.25 1.87
N MET A 63 19.10 -1.92 2.99
CA MET A 63 19.33 -2.59 4.26
C MET A 63 18.77 -4.01 4.29
N LEU A 64 17.62 -4.22 3.65
CA LEU A 64 17.03 -5.54 3.49
C LEU A 64 17.94 -6.44 2.66
N ALA A 65 18.41 -5.95 1.50
CA ALA A 65 19.32 -6.67 0.61
C ALA A 65 20.62 -7.07 1.34
N ALA A 66 21.26 -6.13 2.03
CA ALA A 66 22.46 -6.43 2.80
C ALA A 66 22.22 -7.50 3.89
N LYS A 67 21.05 -7.48 4.52
CA LYS A 67 20.71 -8.43 5.59
C LYS A 67 20.47 -9.85 5.09
N ILE A 68 19.97 -10.00 3.86
CA ILE A 68 19.62 -11.30 3.28
C ILE A 68 20.62 -11.77 2.20
N GLU A 69 21.70 -11.04 1.96
CA GLU A 69 22.71 -11.30 0.90
C GLU A 69 23.22 -12.74 0.91
N ALA A 70 23.60 -13.26 2.08
CA ALA A 70 24.11 -14.63 2.19
C ALA A 70 23.05 -15.68 1.79
N TRP A 71 21.78 -15.45 2.11
CA TRP A 71 20.67 -16.31 1.71
C TRP A 71 20.39 -16.18 0.22
N GLU A 72 20.40 -14.96 -0.33
CA GLU A 72 20.19 -14.71 -1.76
C GLU A 72 21.26 -15.43 -2.60
N ASN A 73 22.53 -15.32 -2.21
CA ASN A 73 23.64 -15.98 -2.88
C ASN A 73 23.59 -17.53 -2.80
N ALA A 74 22.88 -18.08 -1.82
CA ALA A 74 22.69 -19.52 -1.64
C ALA A 74 21.44 -20.06 -2.34
N LEU A 75 20.67 -19.23 -3.04
CA LEU A 75 19.48 -19.69 -3.77
C LEU A 75 19.84 -20.66 -4.89
N PRO A 76 19.03 -21.70 -5.12
CA PRO A 76 19.14 -22.54 -6.31
C PRO A 76 19.16 -21.72 -7.59
N SER A 77 19.98 -22.10 -8.56
CA SER A 77 20.19 -21.33 -9.81
C SER A 77 18.93 -21.09 -10.64
N TYR A 78 17.93 -21.98 -10.51
CA TYR A 78 16.63 -21.86 -11.17
C TYR A 78 15.66 -20.93 -10.47
N LEU A 79 15.95 -20.48 -9.23
CA LEU A 79 15.19 -19.46 -8.54
C LEU A 79 15.80 -18.07 -8.78
N LYS A 80 14.95 -17.11 -9.06
CA LYS A 80 15.35 -15.70 -9.22
C LYS A 80 14.62 -14.86 -8.20
N LEU A 81 15.39 -14.06 -7.44
CA LEU A 81 14.84 -13.06 -6.52
C LEU A 81 14.66 -11.73 -7.25
N ALA A 82 13.55 -11.08 -6.98
CA ALA A 82 13.30 -9.70 -7.38
C ALA A 82 12.85 -8.88 -6.17
N TYR A 83 13.44 -7.70 -6.01
CA TYR A 83 13.01 -6.68 -5.08
C TYR A 83 12.01 -5.76 -5.76
N LEU A 84 10.84 -5.60 -5.18
CA LEU A 84 9.75 -4.77 -5.71
C LEU A 84 9.36 -3.75 -4.64
N PRO A 85 10.05 -2.59 -4.61
CA PRO A 85 9.80 -1.57 -3.59
C PRO A 85 8.45 -0.89 -3.77
N ASN A 86 7.78 -0.66 -2.65
CA ASN A 86 6.58 0.14 -2.53
C ASN A 86 6.74 1.11 -1.34
N PRO A 87 6.00 2.21 -1.27
CA PRO A 87 6.02 3.06 -0.10
C PRO A 87 5.67 2.29 1.19
N GLY A 88 6.64 2.22 2.11
CA GLY A 88 6.50 1.52 3.40
C GLY A 88 6.72 0.00 3.37
N ALA A 89 6.97 -0.62 2.22
CA ALA A 89 7.17 -2.06 2.10
C ALA A 89 8.12 -2.42 0.95
N VAL A 90 8.78 -3.57 1.04
CA VAL A 90 9.50 -4.19 -0.07
C VAL A 90 8.94 -5.60 -0.28
N ARG A 91 8.53 -5.91 -1.50
CA ARG A 91 8.11 -7.26 -1.87
C ARG A 91 9.31 -8.04 -2.39
N LEU A 92 9.56 -9.19 -1.81
CA LEU A 92 10.55 -10.16 -2.25
C LEU A 92 9.85 -11.24 -3.07
N ARG A 93 10.04 -11.24 -4.39
CA ARG A 93 9.41 -12.22 -5.28
C ARG A 93 10.43 -13.26 -5.71
N LEU A 94 10.20 -14.51 -5.31
CA LEU A 94 10.89 -15.66 -5.89
C LEU A 94 10.15 -16.14 -7.14
N SER A 95 10.91 -16.32 -8.21
CA SER A 95 10.41 -16.79 -9.51
C SER A 95 11.19 -18.00 -9.96
N ALA A 96 10.49 -19.05 -10.36
CA ALA A 96 11.07 -20.22 -11.01
C ALA A 96 10.61 -20.28 -12.48
N TYR A 97 11.54 -20.46 -13.38
CA TYR A 97 11.29 -20.53 -14.80
C TYR A 97 11.61 -21.95 -15.30
N GLU A 98 10.76 -22.46 -16.21
CA GLU A 98 11.00 -23.72 -16.93
C GLU A 98 11.11 -24.97 -16.04
N VAL A 99 10.45 -24.99 -14.90
CA VAL A 99 10.51 -26.09 -13.95
C VAL A 99 9.11 -26.66 -13.74
N GLU A 100 8.99 -27.97 -13.83
CA GLU A 100 7.71 -28.65 -13.60
C GLU A 100 7.50 -28.90 -12.09
N GLY A 101 6.30 -28.59 -11.65
CA GLY A 101 5.62 -29.31 -10.60
C GLY A 101 5.72 -28.80 -9.19
N GLU A 102 5.17 -29.62 -8.34
CA GLU A 102 4.97 -29.46 -6.90
C GLU A 102 6.29 -29.26 -6.11
N SER A 103 7.41 -29.82 -6.62
CA SER A 103 8.74 -29.72 -5.99
C SER A 103 9.25 -28.27 -5.91
N VAL A 104 8.97 -27.45 -6.92
CA VAL A 104 9.39 -26.04 -6.97
C VAL A 104 8.62 -25.20 -5.95
N SER A 105 7.31 -25.41 -5.83
CA SER A 105 6.50 -24.72 -4.83
C SER A 105 6.97 -25.06 -3.41
N LYS A 106 7.32 -26.31 -3.14
CA LYS A 106 7.89 -26.73 -1.85
C LYS A 106 9.26 -26.11 -1.60
N GLU A 107 10.09 -26.01 -2.64
CA GLU A 107 11.40 -25.35 -2.50
C GLU A 107 11.25 -23.85 -2.20
N ILE A 108 10.37 -23.14 -2.90
CA ILE A 108 10.11 -21.72 -2.60
C ILE A 108 9.62 -21.55 -1.15
N GLU A 109 8.74 -22.42 -0.67
CA GLU A 109 8.28 -22.36 0.71
C GLU A 109 9.41 -22.62 1.70
N ARG A 110 10.29 -23.56 1.42
CA ARG A 110 11.51 -23.81 2.22
C ARG A 110 12.41 -22.57 2.26
N GLN A 111 12.58 -21.87 1.15
CA GLN A 111 13.35 -20.63 1.09
C GLN A 111 12.68 -19.51 1.90
N PHE A 112 11.38 -19.40 1.87
CA PHE A 112 10.66 -18.42 2.69
C PHE A 112 10.73 -18.75 4.18
N GLU A 113 10.73 -20.03 4.56
CA GLU A 113 10.98 -20.43 5.95
C GLU A 113 12.40 -20.07 6.41
N ALA A 114 13.40 -20.19 5.56
CA ALA A 114 14.74 -19.73 5.87
C ALA A 114 14.78 -18.20 6.07
N LEU A 115 14.10 -17.44 5.20
CA LEU A 115 13.98 -15.97 5.35
C LEU A 115 13.26 -15.58 6.64
N ARG A 116 12.22 -16.29 7.07
CA ARG A 116 11.53 -16.03 8.36
C ARG A 116 12.50 -16.06 9.54
N LYS A 117 13.51 -16.90 9.50
CA LYS A 117 14.54 -16.97 10.56
C LYS A 117 15.51 -15.78 10.54
N ILE A 118 15.77 -15.20 9.35
CA ILE A 118 16.71 -14.07 9.18
C ILE A 118 16.02 -12.73 9.49
N ILE A 119 14.76 -12.56 9.04
CA ILE A 119 14.01 -11.31 9.14
C ILE A 119 12.62 -11.49 9.79
N PRO A 120 12.51 -12.14 10.97
CA PRO A 120 11.23 -12.56 11.55
C PRO A 120 10.29 -11.38 11.83
N HIS A 121 10.82 -10.21 12.15
CA HIS A 121 10.03 -9.03 12.51
C HIS A 121 9.69 -8.13 11.32
N ASN A 122 10.22 -8.44 10.13
CA ASN A 122 10.03 -7.62 8.95
C ASN A 122 8.98 -8.18 7.99
N ILE A 123 8.62 -9.46 8.11
CA ILE A 123 7.63 -10.09 7.24
C ILE A 123 6.24 -9.69 7.71
N ILE A 124 5.42 -9.20 6.75
CA ILE A 124 4.09 -8.67 7.03
C ILE A 124 2.98 -9.33 6.22
N GLY A 125 3.34 -10.10 5.21
CA GLY A 125 2.34 -10.80 4.38
C GLY A 125 2.95 -11.55 3.21
N TYR A 126 2.08 -12.11 2.40
CA TYR A 126 2.44 -12.93 1.24
C TYR A 126 1.57 -12.59 0.04
N GLU A 127 2.04 -12.97 -1.15
CA GLU A 127 1.38 -12.86 -2.44
C GLU A 127 1.06 -11.42 -2.85
N THR A 128 -0.18 -11.17 -3.21
CA THR A 128 -0.62 -9.86 -3.72
C THR A 128 -1.20 -8.95 -2.65
N ALA A 129 -1.21 -9.39 -1.39
CA ALA A 129 -1.80 -8.60 -0.32
C ALA A 129 -1.24 -7.19 -0.28
N THR A 130 -2.11 -6.22 -0.26
CA THR A 130 -1.76 -4.81 -0.07
C THR A 130 -1.62 -4.48 1.42
N MET A 131 -0.97 -3.37 1.74
CA MET A 131 -0.90 -2.91 3.14
C MET A 131 -2.29 -2.65 3.72
N GLN A 132 -3.21 -2.17 2.89
CA GLN A 132 -4.60 -1.93 3.27
C GLN A 132 -5.31 -3.23 3.65
N GLU A 133 -5.16 -4.30 2.85
CA GLU A 133 -5.75 -5.62 3.12
C GLU A 133 -5.20 -6.23 4.40
N LEU A 134 -3.91 -6.07 4.67
CA LEU A 134 -3.30 -6.53 5.92
C LEU A 134 -3.88 -5.80 7.13
N VAL A 135 -4.03 -4.48 7.05
CA VAL A 135 -4.62 -3.66 8.12
C VAL A 135 -6.12 -3.97 8.28
N HIS A 136 -6.86 -4.10 7.16
CA HIS A 136 -8.26 -4.53 7.16
C HIS A 136 -8.44 -5.83 7.94
N LYS A 137 -7.63 -6.84 7.62
CA LYS A 137 -7.66 -8.13 8.31
C LYS A 137 -7.40 -7.98 9.80
N LEU A 138 -6.36 -7.23 10.19
CA LEU A 138 -6.01 -6.99 11.59
C LEU A 138 -7.14 -6.30 12.37
N LEU A 139 -7.75 -5.26 11.79
CA LEU A 139 -8.86 -4.53 12.42
C LEU A 139 -10.08 -5.44 12.59
N THR A 140 -10.46 -6.16 11.54
CA THR A 140 -11.62 -7.06 11.55
C THR A 140 -11.46 -8.22 12.53
N GLU A 141 -10.31 -8.91 12.50
CA GLU A 141 -10.06 -10.07 13.38
C GLU A 141 -9.98 -9.69 14.86
N ARG A 142 -9.53 -8.45 15.16
CA ARG A 142 -9.41 -7.96 16.54
C ARG A 142 -10.64 -7.17 17.02
N GLY A 143 -11.63 -6.94 16.15
CA GLY A 143 -12.80 -6.14 16.47
C GLY A 143 -12.47 -4.68 16.79
N LEU A 144 -11.38 -4.13 16.20
CA LEU A 144 -10.90 -2.77 16.42
C LEU A 144 -11.46 -1.82 15.38
N THR A 145 -11.66 -0.56 15.75
CA THR A 145 -12.29 0.47 14.93
C THR A 145 -11.32 1.58 14.55
N LEU A 146 -11.56 2.21 13.38
CA LEU A 146 -10.69 3.21 12.76
C LEU A 146 -11.44 4.46 12.34
N ALA A 147 -10.80 5.61 12.53
CA ALA A 147 -11.18 6.88 11.94
C ALA A 147 -10.01 7.55 11.22
N THR A 148 -10.28 8.51 10.33
CA THR A 148 -9.24 9.31 9.64
C THR A 148 -9.51 10.82 9.77
N ALA A 149 -8.40 11.59 9.85
CA ALA A 149 -8.40 13.05 9.77
C ALA A 149 -7.38 13.49 8.71
N GLU A 150 -7.85 13.84 7.54
CA GLU A 150 -7.01 14.09 6.38
C GLU A 150 -6.97 15.56 6.00
N SER A 151 -5.77 16.09 5.76
CA SER A 151 -5.58 17.41 5.16
C SER A 151 -5.00 17.25 3.75
N CYS A 152 -3.70 17.14 3.62
CA CYS A 152 -3.03 17.07 2.30
C CYS A 152 -3.38 15.80 1.48
N THR A 153 -3.82 14.72 2.10
CA THR A 153 -4.23 13.48 1.42
C THR A 153 -5.67 13.51 0.92
N GLY A 154 -6.49 14.49 1.37
CA GLY A 154 -7.77 14.83 0.79
C GLY A 154 -8.85 13.73 0.79
N GLY A 155 -8.78 12.78 1.71
CA GLY A 155 -9.70 11.64 1.79
C GLY A 155 -9.16 10.35 1.16
N ASN A 156 -7.92 10.35 0.64
CA ASN A 156 -7.34 9.19 -0.03
C ASN A 156 -7.15 7.99 0.92
N ILE A 157 -6.87 8.22 2.20
CA ILE A 157 -6.76 7.14 3.19
C ILE A 157 -8.13 6.52 3.45
N ALA A 158 -9.15 7.36 3.66
CA ALA A 158 -10.53 6.91 3.83
C ALA A 158 -11.02 6.12 2.60
N ALA A 159 -10.76 6.63 1.39
CA ALA A 159 -11.12 5.97 0.14
C ALA A 159 -10.48 4.59 -0.01
N ARG A 160 -9.20 4.43 0.38
CA ARG A 160 -8.50 3.14 0.33
C ARG A 160 -9.11 2.09 1.27
N PHE A 161 -9.58 2.48 2.45
CA PHE A 161 -10.26 1.55 3.36
C PHE A 161 -11.69 1.26 2.91
N THR A 162 -12.45 2.29 2.50
CA THR A 162 -13.85 2.12 2.08
C THR A 162 -14.02 1.39 0.74
N ALA A 163 -12.97 1.33 -0.08
CA ALA A 163 -12.94 0.50 -1.28
C ALA A 163 -12.95 -1.01 -0.97
N MET A 164 -12.69 -1.40 0.28
CA MET A 164 -12.65 -2.81 0.68
C MET A 164 -14.02 -3.30 1.15
N PRO A 165 -14.53 -4.42 0.61
CA PRO A 165 -15.76 -5.01 1.11
C PRO A 165 -15.68 -5.31 2.61
N GLY A 166 -16.73 -4.99 3.36
CA GLY A 166 -16.75 -5.18 4.81
C GLY A 166 -16.11 -4.07 5.64
N ALA A 167 -15.66 -2.97 5.03
CA ALA A 167 -15.06 -1.83 5.74
C ALA A 167 -15.95 -1.22 6.84
N SER A 168 -17.27 -1.32 6.69
CA SER A 168 -18.25 -0.83 7.69
C SER A 168 -18.13 -1.51 9.05
N ALA A 169 -17.48 -2.67 9.13
CA ALA A 169 -17.25 -3.35 10.41
C ALA A 169 -16.23 -2.63 11.30
N TYR A 170 -15.36 -1.81 10.72
CA TYR A 170 -14.29 -1.13 11.47
C TYR A 170 -14.12 0.36 11.17
N PHE A 171 -14.48 0.85 9.98
CA PHE A 171 -14.27 2.24 9.58
C PHE A 171 -15.46 3.09 9.99
N LEU A 172 -15.31 3.92 11.03
CA LEU A 172 -16.40 4.69 11.63
C LEU A 172 -16.57 6.09 11.05
N CYS A 173 -15.45 6.78 10.75
CA CYS A 173 -15.49 8.18 10.35
C CYS A 173 -14.25 8.59 9.55
N GLY A 174 -14.43 9.39 8.51
CA GLY A 174 -13.37 10.08 7.79
C GLY A 174 -13.64 11.56 7.68
N VAL A 175 -12.74 12.40 8.23
CA VAL A 175 -12.81 13.85 8.19
C VAL A 175 -11.76 14.40 7.24
N VAL A 176 -12.16 15.19 6.24
CA VAL A 176 -11.26 16.00 5.43
C VAL A 176 -11.22 17.41 5.98
N SER A 177 -10.28 17.69 6.88
CA SER A 177 -10.07 19.00 7.52
C SER A 177 -9.02 19.82 6.77
N TYR A 178 -9.41 20.35 5.60
CA TYR A 178 -8.48 21.00 4.67
C TYR A 178 -8.05 22.41 5.09
N SER A 179 -8.95 23.17 5.69
CA SER A 179 -8.66 24.52 6.24
C SER A 179 -8.25 24.46 7.71
N ASN A 180 -7.62 25.55 8.21
CA ASN A 180 -7.34 25.66 9.63
C ASN A 180 -8.63 25.76 10.47
N ALA A 181 -9.65 26.43 9.95
CA ALA A 181 -10.96 26.50 10.59
C ALA A 181 -11.55 25.08 10.79
N SER A 182 -11.57 24.25 9.75
CA SER A 182 -12.10 22.87 9.88
C SER A 182 -11.28 21.98 10.82
N LYS A 183 -9.96 22.24 10.97
CA LYS A 183 -9.15 21.55 11.98
C LYS A 183 -9.61 21.91 13.39
N HIS A 184 -9.96 23.19 13.62
CA HIS A 184 -10.51 23.65 14.89
C HIS A 184 -11.94 23.17 15.09
N ASP A 185 -12.84 23.55 14.19
CA ASP A 185 -14.29 23.41 14.39
C ASP A 185 -14.73 21.95 14.48
N ILE A 186 -14.08 21.06 13.73
CA ILE A 186 -14.45 19.64 13.65
C ILE A 186 -13.58 18.80 14.60
N LEU A 187 -12.26 18.96 14.52
CA LEU A 187 -11.32 18.10 15.25
C LEU A 187 -10.91 18.68 16.61
N GLY A 188 -11.25 19.94 16.90
CA GLY A 188 -10.92 20.63 18.15
C GLY A 188 -9.43 20.95 18.30
N VAL A 189 -8.72 21.12 17.17
CA VAL A 189 -7.33 21.60 17.21
C VAL A 189 -7.33 23.05 17.64
N ASP A 190 -6.60 23.36 18.71
CA ASP A 190 -6.51 24.72 19.24
C ASP A 190 -5.90 25.68 18.20
N PRO A 191 -6.56 26.81 17.88
CA PRO A 191 -6.03 27.83 16.98
C PRO A 191 -4.66 28.37 17.39
N GLU A 192 -4.38 28.45 18.69
CA GLU A 192 -3.08 28.89 19.21
C GLU A 192 -1.97 27.88 18.87
N VAL A 193 -2.28 26.58 18.90
CA VAL A 193 -1.34 25.54 18.48
C VAL A 193 -1.03 25.67 16.99
N ILE A 194 -2.06 25.92 16.15
CA ILE A 194 -1.88 26.13 14.72
C ILE A 194 -1.05 27.41 14.47
N ALA A 195 -1.31 28.49 15.19
CA ALA A 195 -0.58 29.74 15.04
C ALA A 195 0.90 29.61 15.44
N ARG A 196 1.18 28.86 16.52
CA ARG A 196 2.53 28.68 17.07
C ARG A 196 3.39 27.73 16.25
N HIS A 197 2.85 26.60 15.80
CA HIS A 197 3.59 25.51 15.18
C HIS A 197 3.39 25.43 13.64
N GLY A 198 2.38 26.14 13.14
CA GLY A 198 1.92 26.02 11.76
C GLY A 198 1.06 24.78 11.54
N ALA A 199 0.19 24.84 10.54
CA ALA A 199 -0.72 23.71 10.19
C ALA A 199 0.03 22.41 9.85
N VAL A 200 1.25 22.54 9.28
CA VAL A 200 2.12 21.39 8.94
C VAL A 200 3.15 21.24 10.04
N SER A 201 2.78 20.52 11.08
CA SER A 201 3.64 20.27 12.25
C SER A 201 3.24 18.97 12.94
N GLU A 202 4.15 18.45 13.76
CA GLU A 202 3.91 17.26 14.58
C GLU A 202 2.72 17.48 15.52
N GLU A 203 2.72 18.62 16.20
CA GLU A 203 1.71 18.94 17.19
C GLU A 203 0.31 18.98 16.57
N VAL A 204 0.15 19.61 15.40
CA VAL A 204 -1.13 19.66 14.71
C VAL A 204 -1.54 18.27 14.21
N ALA A 205 -0.62 17.46 13.69
CA ALA A 205 -0.93 16.09 13.26
C ALA A 205 -1.43 15.22 14.42
N ARG A 206 -0.78 15.30 15.59
CA ARG A 206 -1.21 14.60 16.82
C ARG A 206 -2.61 15.01 17.23
N ARG A 207 -2.86 16.33 17.34
CA ARG A 207 -4.18 16.88 17.72
C ARG A 207 -5.29 16.49 16.74
N MET A 208 -4.97 16.46 15.44
CA MET A 208 -5.92 15.97 14.42
C MET A 208 -6.29 14.50 14.64
N ALA A 209 -5.31 13.63 14.89
CA ALA A 209 -5.55 12.21 15.16
C ALA A 209 -6.37 12.00 16.44
N GLU A 210 -6.00 12.67 17.53
CA GLU A 210 -6.71 12.63 18.81
C GLU A 210 -8.14 13.17 18.67
N GLY A 211 -8.32 14.27 17.91
CA GLY A 211 -9.61 14.83 17.59
C GLY A 211 -10.52 13.87 16.85
N ALA A 212 -10.00 13.23 15.77
CA ALA A 212 -10.74 12.24 15.01
C ALA A 212 -11.15 11.03 15.85
N ARG A 213 -10.23 10.53 16.70
CA ARG A 213 -10.50 9.44 17.62
C ARG A 213 -11.61 9.82 18.63
N ARG A 214 -11.54 11.01 19.19
CA ARG A 214 -12.51 11.50 20.17
C ARG A 214 -13.92 11.65 19.58
N ILE A 215 -14.05 12.28 18.39
CA ILE A 215 -15.38 12.54 17.82
C ILE A 215 -16.05 11.28 17.24
N SER A 216 -15.25 10.32 16.79
CA SER A 216 -15.77 9.07 16.22
C SER A 216 -15.99 7.98 17.25
N GLY A 217 -15.32 8.03 18.41
CA GLY A 217 -15.25 6.93 19.37
C GLY A 217 -14.43 5.73 18.88
N ALA A 218 -13.66 5.88 17.79
CA ALA A 218 -12.83 4.80 17.26
C ALA A 218 -11.67 4.45 18.21
N ASP A 219 -11.20 3.19 18.15
CA ASP A 219 -10.03 2.74 18.91
C ASP A 219 -8.76 3.38 18.38
N TYR A 220 -8.66 3.54 17.05
CA TYR A 220 -7.52 4.13 16.36
C TYR A 220 -7.96 5.27 15.44
N ALA A 221 -7.11 6.28 15.30
CA ALA A 221 -7.32 7.30 14.27
C ALA A 221 -6.01 7.69 13.60
N ILE A 222 -6.05 7.82 12.27
CA ILE A 222 -4.93 8.30 11.46
C ILE A 222 -5.14 9.78 11.14
N ALA A 223 -4.08 10.59 11.21
CA ALA A 223 -4.10 11.95 10.69
C ALA A 223 -2.93 12.24 9.76
N THR A 224 -3.17 13.11 8.78
CA THR A 224 -2.15 13.64 7.87
C THR A 224 -2.29 15.14 7.71
N THR A 225 -1.14 15.84 7.82
CA THR A 225 -1.04 17.27 7.46
C THR A 225 0.28 17.51 6.75
N GLY A 226 0.27 18.25 5.63
CA GLY A 226 1.47 18.39 4.82
C GLY A 226 1.32 19.35 3.65
N ILE A 227 2.40 19.48 2.89
CA ILE A 227 2.52 20.35 1.73
C ILE A 227 2.57 19.48 0.48
N ALA A 228 1.43 19.32 -0.18
CA ALA A 228 1.33 18.48 -1.39
C ALA A 228 1.78 19.20 -2.68
N GLY A 229 2.01 20.51 -2.61
CA GLY A 229 2.46 21.29 -3.78
C GLY A 229 1.39 21.53 -4.85
N PRO A 230 1.78 22.17 -5.99
CA PRO A 230 3.14 22.60 -6.32
C PRO A 230 3.64 23.84 -5.53
N ALA A 231 2.71 24.62 -4.96
CA ALA A 231 3.01 25.81 -4.13
C ALA A 231 2.95 25.50 -2.63
N GLY A 232 3.34 26.47 -1.78
CA GLY A 232 3.19 26.40 -0.32
C GLY A 232 4.41 25.84 0.42
N GLY A 233 5.48 25.44 -0.26
CA GLY A 233 6.73 25.02 0.37
C GLY A 233 7.60 26.20 0.80
N SER A 234 8.45 25.98 1.80
CA SER A 234 9.54 26.87 2.23
C SER A 234 10.85 26.09 2.29
N ALA A 235 11.95 26.77 2.56
CA ALA A 235 13.26 26.10 2.76
C ALA A 235 13.24 25.14 3.95
N GLU A 236 12.51 25.47 5.01
CA GLU A 236 12.37 24.65 6.22
C GLU A 236 11.36 23.51 6.05
N LYS A 237 10.29 23.76 5.28
CA LYS A 237 9.21 22.80 5.02
C LYS A 237 8.97 22.74 3.50
N PRO A 238 9.82 22.05 2.73
CA PRO A 238 9.67 21.98 1.28
C PRO A 238 8.42 21.21 0.86
N VAL A 239 8.01 21.33 -0.40
CA VAL A 239 6.97 20.47 -0.99
C VAL A 239 7.30 19.00 -0.74
N GLY A 240 6.31 18.22 -0.37
CA GLY A 240 6.46 16.81 0.02
C GLY A 240 6.63 16.58 1.51
N THR A 241 6.79 17.64 2.32
CA THR A 241 6.83 17.52 3.78
C THR A 241 5.45 17.13 4.30
N VAL A 242 5.34 15.97 4.94
CA VAL A 242 4.07 15.46 5.52
C VAL A 242 4.32 14.92 6.92
N TRP A 243 3.56 15.42 7.87
CA TRP A 243 3.40 14.83 9.18
C TRP A 243 2.25 13.84 9.17
N ILE A 244 2.49 12.68 9.72
CA ILE A 244 1.55 11.58 9.83
C ILE A 244 1.45 11.21 11.29
N ALA A 245 0.24 11.08 11.83
CA ALA A 245 0.03 10.66 13.22
C ALA A 245 -0.98 9.51 13.30
N VAL A 246 -0.81 8.66 14.29
CA VAL A 246 -1.77 7.62 14.70
C VAL A 246 -2.03 7.76 16.17
N ALA A 247 -3.29 8.02 16.52
CA ALA A 247 -3.78 7.98 17.89
C ALA A 247 -4.31 6.59 18.21
N THR A 248 -3.87 6.05 19.34
CA THR A 248 -4.27 4.76 19.92
C THR A 248 -5.00 5.01 21.26
N PRO A 249 -5.55 4.00 21.92
CA PRO A 249 -6.09 4.14 23.27
C PRO A 249 -5.07 4.62 24.32
N HIS A 250 -3.77 4.41 24.05
CA HIS A 250 -2.72 4.62 25.06
C HIS A 250 -1.75 5.75 24.71
N ARG A 251 -1.53 6.01 23.43
CA ARG A 251 -0.55 7.01 22.97
C ARG A 251 -0.91 7.55 21.60
N THR A 252 -0.27 8.64 21.23
CA THR A 252 -0.30 9.17 19.86
C THR A 252 1.13 9.18 19.33
N THR A 253 1.39 8.47 18.25
CA THR A 253 2.68 8.43 17.55
C THR A 253 2.62 9.33 16.34
N ALA A 254 3.68 10.10 16.05
CA ALA A 254 3.77 10.92 14.87
C ALA A 254 5.13 10.75 14.18
N ILE A 255 5.13 10.80 12.86
CA ILE A 255 6.34 10.70 12.03
C ILE A 255 6.34 11.78 10.96
N LEU A 256 7.52 12.28 10.62
CA LEU A 256 7.75 13.16 9.49
C LEU A 256 8.21 12.34 8.29
N LYS A 257 7.62 12.59 7.13
CA LYS A 257 8.04 11.98 5.86
C LYS A 257 8.22 13.02 4.76
N GLN A 258 9.24 12.81 3.94
CA GLN A 258 9.40 13.50 2.67
C GLN A 258 8.83 12.60 1.56
N CYS A 259 7.69 13.00 1.01
CA CYS A 259 6.89 12.15 0.12
C CYS A 259 7.15 12.40 -1.37
N GLY A 260 8.14 13.23 -1.74
CA GLY A 260 8.48 13.55 -3.13
C GLY A 260 8.10 14.97 -3.52
N SER A 261 7.98 15.24 -4.81
CA SER A 261 7.75 16.58 -5.36
C SER A 261 6.47 16.70 -6.22
N ASP A 262 5.94 15.58 -6.70
CA ASP A 262 4.68 15.54 -7.46
C ASP A 262 3.49 15.37 -6.52
N ARG A 263 2.45 16.16 -6.72
CA ARG A 263 1.26 16.18 -5.84
C ARG A 263 0.57 14.83 -5.73
N GLY A 264 0.37 14.13 -6.84
CA GLY A 264 -0.27 12.81 -6.85
C GLY A 264 0.56 11.79 -6.09
N GLN A 265 1.87 11.76 -6.36
CA GLN A 265 2.82 10.89 -5.66
C GLN A 265 2.90 11.20 -4.15
N ILE A 266 2.85 12.49 -3.78
CA ILE A 266 2.88 12.90 -2.37
C ILE A 266 1.64 12.36 -1.64
N ILE A 267 0.44 12.54 -2.22
CA ILE A 267 -0.81 12.03 -1.68
C ILE A 267 -0.75 10.51 -1.51
N ASP A 268 -0.32 9.80 -2.54
CA ASP A 268 -0.26 8.33 -2.53
C ASP A 268 0.76 7.79 -1.53
N ARG A 269 1.96 8.37 -1.49
CA ARG A 269 3.03 7.97 -0.55
C ARG A 269 2.68 8.28 0.90
N ALA A 270 2.13 9.48 1.15
CA ALA A 270 1.68 9.87 2.49
C ALA A 270 0.60 8.92 3.01
N SER A 271 -0.38 8.58 2.17
CA SER A 271 -1.43 7.61 2.51
C SER A 271 -0.85 6.21 2.79
N ALA A 272 0.10 5.75 1.98
CA ALA A 272 0.75 4.46 2.20
C ALA A 272 1.57 4.42 3.50
N PHE A 273 2.34 5.47 3.80
CA PHE A 273 3.07 5.58 5.06
C PHE A 273 2.14 5.67 6.28
N ALA A 274 1.00 6.34 6.14
CA ALA A 274 -0.01 6.44 7.20
C ALA A 274 -0.61 5.07 7.54
N ILE A 275 -0.96 4.27 6.53
CA ILE A 275 -1.46 2.91 6.70
C ILE A 275 -0.37 1.98 7.28
N SER A 276 0.89 2.17 6.87
CA SER A 276 2.02 1.42 7.43
C SER A 276 2.25 1.75 8.91
N LEU A 277 2.16 3.02 9.31
CA LEU A 277 2.28 3.43 10.70
C LEU A 277 1.15 2.84 11.56
N LEU A 278 -0.10 2.85 11.04
CA LEU A 278 -1.23 2.20 11.73
C LEU A 278 -0.97 0.71 11.95
N ARG A 279 -0.46 -0.01 10.93
CA ARG A 279 -0.11 -1.42 11.08
C ARG A 279 0.95 -1.63 12.17
N ASP A 280 1.95 -0.77 12.25
CA ASP A 280 2.99 -0.86 13.27
C ASP A 280 2.42 -0.64 14.67
N GLU A 281 1.55 0.34 14.86
CA GLU A 281 0.83 0.57 16.11
C GLU A 281 -0.10 -0.60 16.48
N LEU A 282 -0.81 -1.18 15.52
CA LEU A 282 -1.63 -2.37 15.73
C LEU A 282 -0.82 -3.59 16.19
N ASN A 283 0.46 -3.66 15.84
CA ASN A 283 1.37 -4.75 16.24
C ASN A 283 2.24 -4.39 17.47
N GLY A 284 1.99 -3.27 18.12
CA GLY A 284 2.68 -2.86 19.35
C GLY A 284 4.15 -2.49 19.15
N LYS A 285 4.46 -1.93 17.97
CA LYS A 285 5.81 -1.50 17.60
C LYS A 285 6.03 -0.02 17.83
#